data_df6f66fb0abc116b39ce3c6da9631c3a
#
_entry.id   df6f66fb0abc116b39ce3c6da9631c3a
#
_cell.length_a   1.000
_cell.length_b   1.000
_cell.length_c   1.000
_cell.angle_alpha   90.00
_cell.angle_beta   90.00
_cell.angle_gamma   90.00
#
_symmetry.space_group_name_H-M   'P 1'
#
loop_
_entity.id
_entity.type
_entity.pdbx_description
1 polymer ?
#
loop_
_entity_poly.entity_id
_entity_poly.type
_entity_poly.pdbx_seq_one_letter_code
_entity_poly.pdbx_strand_id
1 'polypeptide(L)'
;GGFILIDPDTNNTVAAGMIRGVAQDVAPVGEQSEAKAERATSPNVVWEGLNIPREEREQQNGHKAAVLWFTGLSGSGKSTIARKVEQRLFERGCHTMMLDGDNVRHGLSGDLGFTAADREENIRRVGEVSRLFFEQGNLTLCTFISPYQEDRDRVRSLLPEGRFFEVYVNCDLETCKER
;
A
#
# COMPACT_ATOMS: atom_id res chain seq x y z
N GLY A 1 -16.38 0.57 -13.25
CA GLY A 1 -16.54 2.03 -13.28
C GLY A 1 -15.26 2.74 -12.89
N GLY A 2 -15.09 3.96 -13.39
CA GLY A 2 -13.99 4.84 -12.96
C GLY A 2 -14.44 5.75 -11.82
N PHE A 3 -13.50 6.21 -11.01
CA PHE A 3 -13.72 7.30 -10.09
C PHE A 3 -12.70 8.41 -10.35
N ILE A 4 -13.13 9.63 -10.07
CA ILE A 4 -12.30 10.83 -10.18
C ILE A 4 -12.33 11.49 -8.80
N LEU A 5 -11.16 11.80 -8.26
CA LEU A 5 -11.05 12.63 -7.06
C LEU A 5 -10.91 14.08 -7.52
N ILE A 6 -11.84 14.92 -7.09
CA ILE A 6 -11.86 16.35 -7.37
C ILE A 6 -11.52 17.08 -6.09
N ASP A 7 -10.62 18.04 -6.17
CA ASP A 7 -10.31 18.96 -5.07
C ASP A 7 -11.52 19.87 -4.87
N PRO A 8 -12.15 19.88 -3.69
CA PRO A 8 -13.36 20.66 -3.45
C PRO A 8 -13.12 22.19 -3.46
N ASP A 9 -11.87 22.63 -3.23
CA ASP A 9 -11.55 24.07 -3.15
C ASP A 9 -11.17 24.65 -4.51
N THR A 10 -10.59 23.83 -5.39
CA THR A 10 -10.10 24.29 -6.70
C THR A 10 -10.89 23.72 -7.88
N ASN A 11 -11.80 22.76 -7.66
CA ASN A 11 -12.52 22.00 -8.70
C ASN A 11 -11.60 21.25 -9.69
N ASN A 12 -10.34 21.08 -9.37
CA ASN A 12 -9.40 20.36 -10.21
C ASN A 12 -9.43 18.86 -9.93
N THR A 13 -9.32 18.05 -10.99
CA THR A 13 -9.15 16.61 -10.87
C THR A 13 -7.79 16.31 -10.25
N VAL A 14 -7.77 15.76 -9.05
CA VAL A 14 -6.53 15.42 -8.32
C VAL A 14 -6.13 13.95 -8.48
N ALA A 15 -7.08 13.08 -8.82
CA ALA A 15 -6.80 11.69 -9.18
C ALA A 15 -7.94 11.07 -9.99
N ALA A 16 -7.62 10.08 -10.80
CA ALA A 16 -8.60 9.24 -11.48
C ALA A 16 -8.21 7.77 -11.31
N GLY A 17 -9.18 6.91 -11.08
CA GLY A 17 -8.97 5.48 -10.95
C GLY A 17 -10.09 4.69 -11.62
N MET A 18 -9.82 3.43 -11.94
CA MET A 18 -10.80 2.55 -12.55
C MET A 18 -11.13 1.39 -11.61
N ILE A 19 -12.39 1.32 -11.19
CA ILE A 19 -12.91 0.18 -10.45
C ILE A 19 -13.18 -0.94 -11.46
N ARG A 20 -12.38 -2.00 -11.45
CA ARG A 20 -12.52 -3.15 -12.35
C ARG A 20 -13.48 -4.23 -11.87
N GLY A 21 -14.09 -4.07 -10.71
CA GLY A 21 -15.10 -5.01 -10.18
C GLY A 21 -15.86 -4.44 -8.99
N VAL A 22 -17.01 -5.02 -8.73
CA VAL A 22 -17.73 -4.86 -7.46
C VAL A 22 -17.12 -5.87 -6.50
N ALA A 23 -16.79 -5.48 -5.27
CA ALA A 23 -16.51 -6.44 -4.22
C ALA A 23 -17.80 -7.27 -4.04
N GLN A 24 -17.80 -8.48 -4.58
CA GLN A 24 -18.87 -9.44 -4.26
C GLN A 24 -18.64 -9.85 -2.80
N ASP A 25 -19.71 -9.98 -2.04
CA ASP A 25 -19.70 -10.60 -0.73
C ASP A 25 -19.02 -11.96 -0.87
N VAL A 26 -17.77 -12.07 -0.44
CA VAL A 26 -17.04 -13.32 -0.51
C VAL A 26 -17.62 -14.21 0.57
N ALA A 27 -18.26 -15.29 0.14
CA ALA A 27 -18.63 -16.39 1.03
C ALA A 27 -17.39 -16.85 1.84
N PRO A 28 -17.56 -17.39 3.06
CA PRO A 28 -16.44 -17.81 3.87
C PRO A 28 -15.61 -18.82 3.09
N VAL A 29 -14.39 -18.43 2.77
CA VAL A 29 -13.45 -19.27 2.03
C VAL A 29 -12.98 -20.36 2.99
N GLY A 30 -13.42 -21.57 2.72
CA GLY A 30 -12.79 -22.76 3.26
C GLY A 30 -11.32 -22.78 2.83
N GLU A 31 -10.50 -23.32 3.71
CA GLU A 31 -9.08 -23.59 3.63
C GLU A 31 -8.48 -23.46 2.21
N GLN A 32 -7.88 -22.31 1.91
CA GLN A 32 -7.10 -22.18 0.69
C GLN A 32 -5.66 -22.57 0.98
N SER A 33 -5.25 -23.63 0.29
CA SER A 33 -3.87 -24.06 0.17
C SER A 33 -2.93 -22.87 -0.08
N GLU A 34 -2.01 -22.70 0.84
CA GLU A 34 -0.91 -21.76 0.74
C GLU A 34 -0.10 -22.05 -0.54
N ALA A 35 -0.26 -21.23 -1.58
CA ALA A 35 0.76 -21.12 -2.61
C ALA A 35 1.96 -20.40 -1.97
N LYS A 36 2.80 -21.16 -1.31
CA LYS A 36 4.10 -20.76 -0.81
C LYS A 36 4.98 -20.41 -2.02
N ALA A 37 5.10 -19.12 -2.36
CA ALA A 37 6.30 -18.68 -3.03
C ALA A 37 7.48 -19.04 -2.10
N GLU A 38 8.39 -19.91 -2.53
CA GLU A 38 9.57 -20.30 -1.77
C GLU A 38 10.41 -19.05 -1.50
N ARG A 39 10.20 -18.44 -0.34
CA ARG A 39 11.05 -17.38 0.16
C ARG A 39 12.27 -18.05 0.76
N ALA A 40 13.47 -17.61 0.39
CA ALA A 40 14.68 -17.95 1.10
C ALA A 40 14.56 -17.42 2.54
N THR A 41 14.03 -18.26 3.43
CA THR A 41 13.99 -17.98 4.85
C THR A 41 15.30 -18.45 5.48
N SER A 42 15.80 -17.70 6.44
CA SER A 42 16.93 -18.14 7.24
C SER A 42 16.62 -19.51 7.86
N PRO A 43 17.56 -20.49 7.83
CA PRO A 43 17.36 -21.76 8.51
C PRO A 43 17.08 -21.49 10.00
N ASN A 44 16.13 -22.22 10.57
CA ASN A 44 15.67 -22.10 11.96
C ASN A 44 14.73 -20.91 12.28
N VAL A 45 14.15 -20.25 11.27
CA VAL A 45 13.08 -19.27 11.48
C VAL A 45 11.73 -19.92 11.19
N VAL A 46 10.85 -19.93 12.19
CA VAL A 46 9.47 -20.40 12.07
C VAL A 46 8.56 -19.16 12.14
N TRP A 47 7.59 -19.09 11.24
CA TRP A 47 6.56 -18.04 11.34
C TRP A 47 5.66 -18.36 12.54
N GLU A 48 5.68 -17.48 13.53
CA GLU A 48 4.76 -17.59 14.67
C GLU A 48 3.45 -16.87 14.35
N GLY A 49 2.34 -17.59 14.54
CA GLY A 49 1.01 -17.02 14.42
C GLY A 49 0.74 -16.01 15.54
N LEU A 50 -0.01 -15.00 15.24
CA LEU A 50 -0.43 -14.01 16.24
C LEU A 50 -1.50 -14.63 17.16
N ASN A 51 -1.42 -14.36 18.47
CA ASN A 51 -2.45 -14.77 19.44
C ASN A 51 -3.81 -14.11 19.18
N ILE A 52 -3.79 -12.92 18.58
CA ILE A 52 -5.00 -12.19 18.15
C ILE A 52 -4.99 -12.14 16.61
N PRO A 53 -5.89 -12.86 15.94
CA PRO A 53 -5.99 -12.85 14.48
C PRO A 53 -6.34 -11.47 13.93
N ARG A 54 -5.97 -11.21 12.68
CA ARG A 54 -6.30 -9.97 11.99
C ARG A 54 -7.82 -9.71 11.98
N GLU A 55 -8.60 -10.72 11.75
CA GLU A 55 -10.07 -10.64 11.67
C GLU A 55 -10.69 -10.08 12.96
N GLU A 56 -10.18 -10.48 14.13
CA GLU A 56 -10.62 -9.94 15.42
C GLU A 56 -10.23 -8.47 15.56
N ARG A 57 -9.02 -8.10 15.09
CA ARG A 57 -8.57 -6.70 15.07
C ARG A 57 -9.43 -5.85 14.14
N GLU A 58 -9.75 -6.34 12.94
CA GLU A 58 -10.63 -5.68 11.98
C GLU A 58 -12.03 -5.45 12.59
N GLN A 59 -12.54 -6.43 13.32
CA GLN A 59 -13.83 -6.30 14.02
C GLN A 59 -13.77 -5.24 15.12
N GLN A 60 -12.73 -5.23 15.94
CA GLN A 60 -12.54 -4.24 16.97
C GLN A 60 -12.34 -2.83 16.40
N ASN A 61 -11.57 -2.71 15.33
CA ASN A 61 -11.28 -1.44 14.65
C ASN A 61 -12.50 -0.90 13.87
N GLY A 62 -13.51 -1.73 13.60
CA GLY A 62 -14.68 -1.34 12.80
C GLY A 62 -14.38 -1.13 11.31
N HIS A 63 -13.22 -1.58 10.83
CA HIS A 63 -12.83 -1.52 9.42
C HIS A 63 -11.94 -2.69 9.02
N LYS A 64 -11.87 -2.95 7.72
CA LYS A 64 -11.00 -3.96 7.14
C LYS A 64 -9.59 -3.43 6.93
N ALA A 65 -8.58 -4.27 7.18
CA ALA A 65 -7.19 -3.95 6.83
C ALA A 65 -7.00 -3.92 5.31
N ALA A 66 -6.16 -3.02 4.84
CA ALA A 66 -5.78 -2.91 3.43
C ALA A 66 -4.47 -2.15 3.26
N VAL A 67 -3.84 -2.34 2.09
CA VAL A 67 -2.72 -1.53 1.65
C VAL A 67 -3.15 -0.67 0.47
N LEU A 68 -3.01 0.65 0.62
CA LEU A 68 -3.22 1.63 -0.44
C LEU A 68 -1.85 2.07 -0.96
N TRP A 69 -1.51 1.62 -2.17
CA TRP A 69 -0.21 1.84 -2.78
C TRP A 69 -0.28 2.95 -3.83
N PHE A 70 0.20 4.15 -3.45
CA PHE A 70 0.26 5.30 -4.36
C PHE A 70 1.56 5.25 -5.15
N THR A 71 1.44 5.16 -6.47
CA THR A 71 2.57 5.16 -7.41
C THR A 71 2.46 6.31 -8.41
N GLY A 72 3.57 6.70 -9.02
CA GLY A 72 3.65 7.80 -9.97
C GLY A 72 4.97 8.57 -9.87
N LEU A 73 5.17 9.55 -10.74
CA LEU A 73 6.40 10.35 -10.82
C LEU A 73 6.71 11.09 -9.53
N SER A 74 8.00 11.42 -9.31
CA SER A 74 8.38 12.40 -8.29
C SER A 74 7.67 13.73 -8.60
N GLY A 75 7.21 14.45 -7.58
CA GLY A 75 6.43 15.69 -7.79
C GLY A 75 4.97 15.51 -8.21
N SER A 76 4.47 14.27 -8.46
CA SER A 76 3.08 14.05 -8.90
C SER A 76 2.02 14.30 -7.83
N GLY A 77 2.40 14.52 -6.57
CA GLY A 77 1.46 14.78 -5.48
C GLY A 77 1.02 13.56 -4.67
N LYS A 78 1.69 12.40 -4.82
CA LYS A 78 1.37 11.16 -4.08
C LYS A 78 1.21 11.38 -2.58
N SER A 79 2.24 11.94 -1.94
CA SER A 79 2.24 12.17 -0.49
C SER A 79 1.17 13.18 -0.07
N THR A 80 0.87 14.18 -0.90
CA THR A 80 -0.18 15.17 -0.63
C THR A 80 -1.56 14.53 -0.62
N ILE A 81 -1.85 13.69 -1.63
CA ILE A 81 -3.13 12.97 -1.73
C ILE A 81 -3.24 11.96 -0.59
N ALA A 82 -2.19 11.16 -0.36
CA ALA A 82 -2.20 10.13 0.66
C ALA A 82 -2.42 10.72 2.06
N ARG A 83 -1.79 11.85 2.41
CA ARG A 83 -2.02 12.53 3.70
C ARG A 83 -3.45 13.01 3.86
N LYS A 84 -4.09 13.54 2.80
CA LYS A 84 -5.51 13.93 2.85
C LYS A 84 -6.42 12.70 3.02
N VAL A 85 -6.10 11.59 2.36
CA VAL A 85 -6.82 10.32 2.53
C VAL A 85 -6.66 9.80 3.95
N GLU A 86 -5.42 9.77 4.46
CA GLU A 86 -5.10 9.35 5.83
C GLU A 86 -5.89 10.17 6.85
N GLN A 87 -5.86 11.49 6.73
CA GLN A 87 -6.61 12.38 7.63
C GLN A 87 -8.09 12.02 7.67
N ARG A 88 -8.73 11.83 6.51
CA ARG A 88 -10.15 11.47 6.43
C ARG A 88 -10.47 10.09 7.01
N LEU A 89 -9.55 9.14 6.85
CA LEU A 89 -9.68 7.81 7.46
C LEU A 89 -9.53 7.89 8.97
N PHE A 90 -8.56 8.65 9.45
CA PHE A 90 -8.34 8.89 10.88
C PHE A 90 -9.56 9.57 11.54
N GLU A 91 -10.12 10.60 10.91
CA GLU A 91 -11.35 11.29 11.37
C GLU A 91 -12.56 10.33 11.46
N ARG A 92 -12.55 9.22 10.72
CA ARG A 92 -13.55 8.14 10.80
C ARG A 92 -13.22 7.06 11.82
N GLY A 93 -12.16 7.24 12.60
CA GLY A 93 -11.71 6.29 13.60
C GLY A 93 -10.93 5.10 13.05
N CYS A 94 -10.48 5.15 11.79
CA CYS A 94 -9.68 4.08 11.21
C CYS A 94 -8.26 4.11 11.76
N HIS A 95 -7.69 2.93 11.97
CA HIS A 95 -6.27 2.76 12.31
C HIS A 95 -5.43 2.83 11.03
N THR A 96 -4.68 3.90 10.88
CA THR A 96 -3.87 4.17 9.69
C THR A 96 -2.38 4.07 9.97
N MET A 97 -1.60 3.74 8.95
CA MET A 97 -0.14 3.80 8.94
C MET A 97 0.34 4.38 7.62
N MET A 98 1.15 5.44 7.69
CA MET A 98 1.73 6.09 6.51
C MET A 98 3.18 5.66 6.33
N LEU A 99 3.51 5.09 5.17
CA LEU A 99 4.87 4.77 4.74
C LEU A 99 5.22 5.66 3.54
N ASP A 100 5.91 6.75 3.83
CA ASP A 100 6.38 7.69 2.81
C ASP A 100 7.79 7.35 2.36
N GLY A 101 8.06 7.44 1.05
CA GLY A 101 9.32 7.05 0.43
C GLY A 101 10.53 7.76 1.00
N ASP A 102 10.41 9.06 1.28
CA ASP A 102 11.51 9.84 1.84
C ASP A 102 11.77 9.46 3.30
N ASN A 103 10.71 9.31 4.11
CA ASN A 103 10.83 8.89 5.50
C ASN A 103 11.46 7.50 5.64
N VAL A 104 11.05 6.56 4.80
CA VAL A 104 11.61 5.19 4.80
C VAL A 104 13.10 5.19 4.49
N ARG A 105 13.55 6.08 3.59
CA ARG A 105 14.98 6.22 3.25
C ARG A 105 15.82 6.89 4.31
N HIS A 106 15.22 7.57 5.28
CA HIS A 106 15.94 8.09 6.45
C HIS A 106 16.24 7.00 7.50
N GLY A 107 15.58 5.85 7.45
CA GLY A 107 15.73 4.77 8.44
C GLY A 107 15.81 3.39 7.79
N LEU A 108 14.69 2.76 7.56
CA LEU A 108 14.56 1.37 7.10
C LEU A 108 15.40 1.04 5.86
N SER A 109 15.54 1.98 4.95
CA SER A 109 16.30 1.85 3.70
C SER A 109 17.40 2.91 3.56
N GLY A 110 17.94 3.37 4.69
CA GLY A 110 19.02 4.37 4.72
C GLY A 110 20.35 3.86 4.16
N ASP A 111 20.52 2.55 4.07
CA ASP A 111 21.65 1.85 3.45
C ASP A 111 21.56 1.72 1.93
N LEU A 112 20.39 2.05 1.33
CA LEU A 112 20.14 1.87 -0.10
C LEU A 112 20.33 3.16 -0.89
N GLY A 113 20.94 3.05 -2.08
CA GLY A 113 21.04 4.10 -3.08
C GLY A 113 19.81 4.15 -4.01
N PHE A 114 20.08 4.52 -5.28
CA PHE A 114 19.06 4.70 -6.32
C PHE A 114 19.28 3.81 -7.57
N THR A 115 20.16 2.83 -7.49
CA THR A 115 20.32 1.83 -8.56
C THR A 115 19.02 1.03 -8.73
N ALA A 116 18.88 0.32 -9.84
CA ALA A 116 17.70 -0.53 -10.05
C ALA A 116 17.56 -1.56 -8.92
N ALA A 117 18.66 -2.21 -8.52
CA ALA A 117 18.68 -3.19 -7.42
C ALA A 117 18.30 -2.56 -6.07
N ASP A 118 18.81 -1.34 -5.75
CA ASP A 118 18.44 -0.64 -4.53
C ASP A 118 16.96 -0.26 -4.50
N ARG A 119 16.40 0.12 -5.65
CA ARG A 119 14.97 0.44 -5.77
C ARG A 119 14.11 -0.80 -5.56
N GLU A 120 14.48 -1.92 -6.17
CA GLU A 120 13.81 -3.21 -5.99
C GLU A 120 13.83 -3.63 -4.52
N GLU A 121 15.01 -3.60 -3.88
CA GLU A 121 15.16 -3.97 -2.46
C GLU A 121 14.38 -3.01 -1.54
N ASN A 122 14.35 -1.73 -1.84
CA ASN A 122 13.52 -0.77 -1.10
C ASN A 122 12.04 -1.15 -1.15
N ILE A 123 11.50 -1.45 -2.33
CA ILE A 123 10.09 -1.85 -2.49
C ILE A 123 9.84 -3.20 -1.80
N ARG A 124 10.77 -4.14 -1.87
CA ARG A 124 10.68 -5.40 -1.14
C ARG A 124 10.55 -5.17 0.37
N ARG A 125 11.45 -4.37 0.97
CA ARG A 125 11.42 -4.05 2.42
C ARG A 125 10.10 -3.38 2.81
N VAL A 126 9.66 -2.39 2.05
CA VAL A 126 8.39 -1.70 2.31
C VAL A 126 7.21 -2.65 2.19
N GLY A 127 7.22 -3.55 1.23
CA GLY A 127 6.20 -4.58 1.06
C GLY A 127 6.06 -5.46 2.30
N GLU A 128 7.18 -5.96 2.83
CA GLU A 128 7.17 -6.79 4.05
C GLU A 128 6.67 -6.00 5.28
N VAL A 129 7.12 -4.75 5.44
CA VAL A 129 6.63 -3.89 6.53
C VAL A 129 5.13 -3.60 6.39
N SER A 130 4.66 -3.32 5.17
CA SER A 130 3.24 -3.11 4.90
C SER A 130 2.40 -4.34 5.25
N ARG A 131 2.92 -5.55 4.97
CA ARG A 131 2.27 -6.81 5.36
C ARG A 131 2.17 -6.92 6.89
N LEU A 132 3.22 -6.59 7.64
CA LEU A 132 3.17 -6.65 9.11
C LEU A 132 2.09 -5.71 9.66
N PHE A 133 1.96 -4.49 9.15
CA PHE A 133 0.89 -3.57 9.55
C PHE A 133 -0.49 -4.06 9.11
N PHE A 134 -0.59 -4.66 7.94
CA PHE A 134 -1.83 -5.28 7.46
C PHE A 134 -2.30 -6.39 8.42
N GLU A 135 -1.39 -7.27 8.87
CA GLU A 135 -1.73 -8.33 9.82
C GLU A 135 -2.12 -7.76 11.20
N GLN A 136 -1.73 -6.53 11.53
CA GLN A 136 -2.19 -5.82 12.72
C GLN A 136 -3.55 -5.11 12.55
N GLY A 137 -4.21 -5.29 11.40
CA GLY A 137 -5.53 -4.71 11.15
C GLY A 137 -5.51 -3.26 10.64
N ASN A 138 -4.35 -2.72 10.23
CA ASN A 138 -4.23 -1.33 9.81
C ASN A 138 -4.59 -1.11 8.33
N LEU A 139 -5.02 0.12 8.04
CA LEU A 139 -5.00 0.68 6.69
C LEU A 139 -3.63 1.31 6.45
N THR A 140 -2.81 0.69 5.60
CA THR A 140 -1.44 1.15 5.34
C THR A 140 -1.40 1.93 4.03
N LEU A 141 -0.98 3.19 4.08
CA LEU A 141 -0.84 4.06 2.91
C LEU A 141 0.64 4.16 2.55
N CYS A 142 0.99 3.73 1.35
CA CYS A 142 2.37 3.67 0.86
C CYS A 142 2.54 4.65 -0.30
N THR A 143 3.51 5.58 -0.23
CA THR A 143 3.76 6.58 -1.29
C THR A 143 5.16 6.42 -1.85
N PHE A 144 5.26 5.72 -2.99
CA PHE A 144 6.53 5.40 -3.64
C PHE A 144 6.45 5.63 -5.15
N ILE A 145 7.56 5.98 -5.78
CA ILE A 145 7.63 6.07 -7.24
C ILE A 145 7.35 4.70 -7.84
N SER A 146 7.96 3.64 -7.30
CA SER A 146 7.77 2.22 -7.67
C SER A 146 7.49 2.00 -9.18
N PRO A 147 8.47 2.31 -10.07
CA PRO A 147 8.21 2.37 -11.50
C PRO A 147 7.97 0.99 -12.13
N TYR A 148 8.53 -0.06 -11.54
CA TYR A 148 8.44 -1.41 -12.07
C TYR A 148 7.18 -2.11 -11.61
N GLN A 149 6.42 -2.63 -12.56
CA GLN A 149 5.17 -3.35 -12.27
C GLN A 149 5.45 -4.62 -11.46
N GLU A 150 6.51 -5.33 -11.80
CA GLU A 150 6.92 -6.57 -11.14
C GLU A 150 7.11 -6.40 -9.62
N ASP A 151 7.70 -5.28 -9.21
CA ASP A 151 7.88 -4.96 -7.80
C ASP A 151 6.55 -4.73 -7.09
N ARG A 152 5.62 -4.00 -7.73
CA ARG A 152 4.28 -3.76 -7.19
C ARG A 152 3.46 -5.04 -7.12
N ASP A 153 3.55 -5.90 -8.14
CA ASP A 153 2.87 -7.20 -8.17
C ASP A 153 3.44 -8.14 -7.11
N ARG A 154 4.74 -8.09 -6.83
CA ARG A 154 5.37 -8.79 -5.71
C ARG A 154 4.74 -8.37 -4.37
N VAL A 155 4.60 -7.07 -4.13
CA VAL A 155 3.94 -6.57 -2.90
C VAL A 155 2.47 -7.00 -2.85
N ARG A 156 1.76 -6.91 -3.95
CA ARG A 156 0.37 -7.37 -4.06
C ARG A 156 0.22 -8.83 -3.67
N SER A 157 1.16 -9.70 -4.09
CA SER A 157 1.14 -11.13 -3.78
C SER A 157 1.38 -11.47 -2.30
N LEU A 158 1.82 -10.50 -1.49
CA LEU A 158 1.96 -10.67 -0.04
C LEU A 158 0.63 -10.63 0.72
N LEU A 159 -0.43 -10.17 0.07
CA LEU A 159 -1.70 -9.84 0.67
C LEU A 159 -2.83 -10.67 0.03
N PRO A 160 -3.90 -10.95 0.77
CA PRO A 160 -5.07 -11.58 0.19
C PRO A 160 -5.68 -10.77 -0.93
N GLU A 161 -6.39 -11.43 -1.85
CA GLU A 161 -7.11 -10.77 -2.93
C GLU A 161 -8.08 -9.70 -2.40
N GLY A 162 -8.15 -8.57 -3.12
CA GLY A 162 -9.01 -7.43 -2.74
C GLY A 162 -8.49 -6.58 -1.56
N ARG A 163 -7.25 -6.84 -1.07
CA ARG A 163 -6.66 -6.09 0.05
C ARG A 163 -5.52 -5.15 -0.35
N PHE A 164 -5.11 -5.18 -1.60
CA PHE A 164 -4.11 -4.26 -2.17
C PHE A 164 -4.76 -3.36 -3.22
N PHE A 165 -4.71 -2.05 -2.98
CA PHE A 165 -5.26 -1.03 -3.86
C PHE A 165 -4.14 -0.19 -4.45
N GLU A 166 -3.89 -0.34 -5.75
CA GLU A 166 -2.91 0.47 -6.46
C GLU A 166 -3.57 1.76 -6.96
N VAL A 167 -3.00 2.90 -6.58
CA VAL A 167 -3.45 4.23 -6.95
C VAL A 167 -2.37 4.90 -7.78
N TYR A 168 -2.57 4.96 -9.09
CA TYR A 168 -1.67 5.69 -9.96
C TYR A 168 -2.01 7.19 -9.94
N VAL A 169 -1.07 7.99 -9.43
CA VAL A 169 -1.18 9.45 -9.41
C VAL A 169 -0.61 9.98 -10.71
N ASN A 170 -1.51 10.20 -11.66
CA ASN A 170 -1.15 10.70 -12.98
C ASN A 170 -0.91 12.22 -12.92
N CYS A 171 0.27 12.64 -13.35
CA CYS A 171 0.65 14.03 -13.47
C CYS A 171 1.60 14.15 -14.66
N ASP A 172 1.47 15.21 -15.44
CA ASP A 172 2.37 15.44 -16.56
C ASP A 172 3.78 15.79 -16.07
N LEU A 173 4.78 15.51 -16.92
CA LEU A 173 6.19 15.62 -16.55
C LEU A 173 6.59 17.08 -16.27
N GLU A 174 6.04 18.03 -16.99
CA GLU A 174 6.39 19.45 -16.83
C GLU A 174 5.91 19.96 -15.47
N THR A 175 4.66 19.68 -15.13
CA THR A 175 4.10 19.98 -13.78
C THR A 175 4.91 19.31 -12.67
N CYS A 176 5.40 18.08 -12.88
CA CYS A 176 6.23 17.39 -11.88
C CYS A 176 7.60 18.04 -11.69
N LYS A 177 8.19 18.64 -12.75
CA LYS A 177 9.49 19.32 -12.67
C LYS A 177 9.41 20.68 -11.99
N GLU A 178 8.25 21.33 -12.04
CA GLU A 178 8.03 22.65 -11.44
C GLU A 178 7.80 22.60 -9.92
N ARG A 179 7.60 21.40 -9.38
CA ARG A 179 7.33 21.14 -7.95
C ARG A 179 8.52 20.54 -7.22
#